data_5f957368e1ea273b80b6066480cb4d61
#
_entry.id   5f957368e1ea273b80b6066480cb4d61
#
_cell.length_a   1.000
_cell.length_b   1.000
_cell.length_c   1.000
_cell.angle_alpha   90.00
_cell.angle_beta   90.00
_cell.angle_gamma   90.00
#
_symmetry.space_group_name_H-M   'P 1'
#
loop_
_entity.id
_entity.type
_entity.pdbx_description
1 polymer ?
#
loop_
_entity_poly.entity_id
_entity_poly.type
_entity_poly.pdbx_seq_one_letter_code
_entity_poly.pdbx_strand_id
1 'polypeptide(L)'
;MLRGLALFVACMLLVTTVRALAARGGGDGGAAYTGTAVVKELTSLRSTLDRTSGELELMELELGRARALLDFSSRYQVPSDLVALIYDTALREGLDPDLAFRLIKVESDFNPRATSSAQAIGLAQVQLRTARFYEPGITLKRLSDPATNLRIGFRYLHDLMETYQRDLRLALLAYNRGPAKVNQLLGGGEEPGNGYASSVLSPSASRRR
;
A
#
# COMPACT_ATOMS: atom_id res chain seq x y z
N MET A 1 -2.98 23.25 -10.17
CA MET A 1 -4.10 23.86 -10.92
C MET A 1 -5.49 23.52 -10.36
N LEU A 2 -5.77 22.30 -9.88
CA LEU A 2 -7.11 21.92 -9.34
C LEU A 2 -7.53 22.72 -8.09
N ARG A 3 -6.60 23.04 -7.18
CA ARG A 3 -6.91 23.82 -5.96
C ARG A 3 -7.43 25.22 -6.27
N GLY A 4 -6.96 25.85 -7.34
CA GLY A 4 -7.45 27.16 -7.79
C GLY A 4 -8.87 27.10 -8.37
N LEU A 5 -9.23 26.00 -9.05
CA LEU A 5 -10.55 25.82 -9.64
C LEU A 5 -11.63 25.60 -8.58
N ALA A 6 -11.33 24.80 -7.54
CA ALA A 6 -12.25 24.55 -6.43
C ALA A 6 -12.54 25.83 -5.62
N LEU A 7 -11.48 26.63 -5.35
CA LEU A 7 -11.63 27.93 -4.70
C LEU A 7 -12.43 28.91 -5.54
N PHE A 8 -12.22 28.90 -6.85
CA PHE A 8 -12.91 29.79 -7.78
C PHE A 8 -14.40 29.45 -7.89
N VAL A 9 -14.74 28.15 -7.94
CA VAL A 9 -16.14 27.68 -7.96
C VAL A 9 -16.83 28.01 -6.64
N ALA A 10 -16.16 27.81 -5.49
CA ALA A 10 -16.70 28.16 -4.17
C ALA A 10 -16.91 29.68 -4.04
N CYS A 11 -15.96 30.51 -4.50
CA CYS A 11 -16.14 31.97 -4.54
C CYS A 11 -17.28 32.41 -5.47
N MET A 12 -17.42 31.79 -6.66
CA MET A 12 -18.48 32.10 -7.59
C MET A 12 -19.87 31.75 -7.03
N LEU A 13 -20.01 30.60 -6.34
CA LEU A 13 -21.21 30.21 -5.64
C LEU A 13 -21.53 31.18 -4.48
N LEU A 14 -20.53 31.62 -3.73
CA LEU A 14 -20.72 32.60 -2.66
C LEU A 14 -21.19 33.95 -3.21
N VAL A 15 -20.59 34.43 -4.30
CA VAL A 15 -20.96 35.70 -4.95
C VAL A 15 -22.35 35.63 -5.57
N THR A 16 -22.73 34.50 -6.16
CA THR A 16 -24.08 34.33 -6.73
C THR A 16 -25.16 34.21 -5.66
N THR A 17 -24.88 33.55 -4.55
CA THR A 17 -25.82 33.45 -3.41
C THR A 17 -25.96 34.81 -2.72
N VAL A 18 -24.88 35.57 -2.50
CA VAL A 18 -24.91 36.91 -1.93
C VAL A 18 -25.64 37.89 -2.86
N ARG A 19 -25.44 37.80 -4.19
CA ARG A 19 -26.20 38.63 -5.19
C ARG A 19 -27.69 38.26 -5.25
N ALA A 20 -28.02 36.97 -5.18
CA ALA A 20 -29.42 36.52 -5.14
C ALA A 20 -30.11 36.95 -3.85
N LEU A 21 -29.38 36.99 -2.75
CA LEU A 21 -29.85 37.50 -1.47
C LEU A 21 -30.05 39.01 -1.51
N ALA A 22 -29.12 39.76 -2.11
CA ALA A 22 -29.19 41.20 -2.23
C ALA A 22 -30.33 41.66 -3.23
N ALA A 23 -30.55 40.89 -4.31
CA ALA A 23 -31.60 41.16 -5.30
C ALA A 23 -33.04 40.92 -4.76
N ARG A 24 -33.21 40.10 -3.73
CA ARG A 24 -34.49 39.88 -3.04
C ARG A 24 -34.82 40.91 -1.96
N GLY A 25 -33.85 41.77 -1.61
CA GLY A 25 -34.04 42.82 -0.62
C GLY A 25 -34.64 44.12 -1.09
N GLY A 26 -35.09 44.22 -2.35
CA GLY A 26 -35.65 45.44 -2.94
C GLY A 26 -37.17 45.56 -2.91
N GLY A 27 -37.87 44.84 -2.06
CA GLY A 27 -39.33 44.98 -1.84
C GLY A 27 -39.60 45.36 -0.39
N ASP A 28 -40.43 46.38 -0.23
CA ASP A 28 -40.88 46.97 1.04
C ASP A 28 -41.39 45.91 2.04
N GLY A 29 -40.57 45.54 2.96
CA GLY A 29 -40.79 44.52 3.94
C GLY A 29 -39.48 43.93 4.44
N GLY A 30 -38.79 44.64 5.34
CA GLY A 30 -37.51 44.20 5.92
C GLY A 30 -37.65 42.83 6.58
N ALA A 31 -37.49 41.75 5.81
CA ALA A 31 -37.22 40.45 6.39
C ALA A 31 -35.86 40.54 7.04
N ALA A 32 -35.83 40.84 8.32
CA ALA A 32 -34.65 40.70 9.16
C ALA A 32 -34.16 39.27 8.95
N TYR A 33 -33.04 39.10 8.22
CA TYR A 33 -32.34 37.83 8.18
C TYR A 33 -32.03 37.51 9.63
N THR A 34 -32.82 36.64 10.20
CA THR A 34 -32.57 36.18 11.55
C THR A 34 -31.21 35.52 11.56
N GLY A 35 -30.34 35.83 12.54
CA GLY A 35 -29.00 35.26 12.65
C GLY A 35 -29.01 33.75 12.50
N THR A 36 -30.14 33.10 12.81
CA THR A 36 -30.38 31.65 12.58
C THR A 36 -30.35 31.22 11.10
N ALA A 37 -30.85 32.04 10.16
CA ALA A 37 -30.82 31.69 8.73
C ALA A 37 -29.39 31.74 8.18
N VAL A 38 -28.60 32.75 8.60
CA VAL A 38 -27.17 32.88 8.21
C VAL A 38 -26.35 31.72 8.81
N VAL A 39 -26.58 31.39 10.07
CA VAL A 39 -25.89 30.27 10.73
C VAL A 39 -26.21 28.94 10.02
N LYS A 40 -27.46 28.71 9.67
CA LYS A 40 -27.88 27.49 8.93
C LYS A 40 -27.20 27.40 7.57
N GLU A 41 -27.09 28.49 6.81
CA GLU A 41 -26.43 28.52 5.52
C GLU A 41 -24.93 28.31 5.65
N LEU A 42 -24.28 28.95 6.63
CA LEU A 42 -22.86 28.72 6.91
C LEU A 42 -22.57 27.26 7.31
N THR A 43 -23.45 26.67 8.10
CA THR A 43 -23.32 25.27 8.50
C THR A 43 -23.47 24.34 7.30
N SER A 44 -24.42 24.62 6.39
CA SER A 44 -24.64 23.88 5.15
C SER A 44 -23.44 24.00 4.21
N LEU A 45 -22.88 25.20 4.04
CA LEU A 45 -21.68 25.42 3.24
C LEU A 45 -20.46 24.68 3.82
N ARG A 46 -20.29 24.72 5.15
CA ARG A 46 -19.23 24.00 5.83
C ARG A 46 -19.33 22.50 5.61
N SER A 47 -20.49 21.91 5.79
CA SER A 47 -20.71 20.48 5.56
C SER A 47 -20.46 20.07 4.11
N THR A 48 -20.78 20.94 3.15
CA THR A 48 -20.49 20.71 1.73
C THR A 48 -18.98 20.77 1.46
N LEU A 49 -18.26 21.73 2.04
CA LEU A 49 -16.81 21.82 1.94
C LEU A 49 -16.12 20.60 2.54
N ASP A 50 -16.53 20.19 3.73
CA ASP A 50 -15.96 19.01 4.41
C ASP A 50 -16.16 17.75 3.57
N ARG A 51 -17.35 17.57 2.98
CA ARG A 51 -17.64 16.45 2.09
C ARG A 51 -16.79 16.48 0.81
N THR A 52 -16.74 17.63 0.11
CA THR A 52 -15.96 17.72 -1.13
C THR A 52 -14.47 17.57 -0.88
N SER A 53 -13.96 18.01 0.28
CA SER A 53 -12.58 17.78 0.68
C SER A 53 -12.29 16.30 0.89
N GLY A 54 -13.21 15.56 1.55
CA GLY A 54 -13.07 14.12 1.71
C GLY A 54 -13.14 13.34 0.39
N GLU A 55 -14.03 13.73 -0.53
CA GLU A 55 -14.11 13.16 -1.87
C GLU A 55 -12.82 13.38 -2.67
N LEU A 56 -12.22 14.57 -2.55
CA LEU A 56 -10.95 14.90 -3.18
C LEU A 56 -9.78 14.07 -2.62
N GLU A 57 -9.69 13.94 -1.29
CA GLU A 57 -8.69 13.08 -0.65
C GLU A 57 -8.78 11.63 -1.12
N LEU A 58 -9.99 11.08 -1.17
CA LEU A 58 -10.22 9.72 -1.66
C LEU A 58 -9.75 9.57 -3.10
N MET A 59 -10.12 10.51 -3.96
CA MET A 59 -9.71 10.50 -5.38
C MET A 59 -8.18 10.63 -5.54
N GLU A 60 -7.50 11.42 -4.72
CA GLU A 60 -6.04 11.53 -4.72
C GLU A 60 -5.38 10.21 -4.31
N LEU A 61 -5.93 9.50 -3.29
CA LEU A 61 -5.46 8.18 -2.87
C LEU A 61 -5.65 7.12 -3.97
N GLU A 62 -6.83 7.08 -4.59
CA GLU A 62 -7.11 6.15 -5.68
C GLU A 62 -6.20 6.39 -6.90
N LEU A 63 -5.98 7.66 -7.24
CA LEU A 63 -5.07 8.02 -8.33
C LEU A 63 -3.61 7.67 -7.99
N GLY A 64 -3.19 7.88 -6.76
CA GLY A 64 -1.87 7.48 -6.26
C GLY A 64 -1.66 5.97 -6.36
N ARG A 65 -2.64 5.20 -5.91
CA ARG A 65 -2.63 3.73 -6.04
C ARG A 65 -2.57 3.29 -7.51
N ALA A 66 -3.42 3.85 -8.37
CA ALA A 66 -3.44 3.49 -9.79
C ALA A 66 -2.09 3.77 -10.48
N ARG A 67 -1.47 4.91 -10.18
CA ARG A 67 -0.12 5.25 -10.70
C ARG A 67 0.94 4.27 -10.22
N ALA A 68 0.93 3.91 -8.94
CA ALA A 68 1.85 2.92 -8.40
C ALA A 68 1.69 1.56 -9.08
N LEU A 69 0.46 1.07 -9.27
CA LEU A 69 0.21 -0.19 -9.96
C LEU A 69 0.71 -0.18 -11.41
N LEU A 70 0.52 0.93 -12.15
CA LEU A 70 1.03 1.09 -13.51
C LEU A 70 2.57 1.10 -13.55
N ASP A 71 3.21 1.79 -12.59
CA ASP A 71 4.68 1.82 -12.49
C ASP A 71 5.24 0.42 -12.21
N PHE A 72 4.70 -0.30 -11.23
CA PHE A 72 5.14 -1.67 -10.92
C PHE A 72 4.89 -2.63 -12.08
N SER A 73 3.72 -2.55 -12.75
CA SER A 73 3.41 -3.37 -13.92
C SER A 73 4.41 -3.11 -15.06
N SER A 74 4.73 -1.87 -15.33
CA SER A 74 5.71 -1.47 -16.35
C SER A 74 7.13 -1.89 -15.97
N ARG A 75 7.53 -1.68 -14.72
CA ARG A 75 8.89 -1.96 -14.23
C ARG A 75 9.23 -3.44 -14.23
N TYR A 76 8.29 -4.27 -13.80
CA TYR A 76 8.49 -5.71 -13.65
C TYR A 76 7.91 -6.55 -14.78
N GLN A 77 7.15 -5.95 -15.72
CA GLN A 77 6.46 -6.64 -16.81
C GLN A 77 5.50 -7.73 -16.30
N VAL A 78 4.76 -7.40 -15.25
CA VAL A 78 3.84 -8.31 -14.55
C VAL A 78 2.39 -7.87 -14.81
N PRO A 79 1.44 -8.80 -15.02
CA PRO A 79 0.03 -8.50 -15.20
C PRO A 79 -0.55 -7.66 -14.04
N SER A 80 -1.45 -6.73 -14.36
CA SER A 80 -1.99 -5.76 -13.40
C SER A 80 -2.74 -6.37 -12.22
N ASP A 81 -3.39 -7.51 -12.42
CA ASP A 81 -4.08 -8.26 -11.36
C ASP A 81 -3.10 -8.81 -10.32
N LEU A 82 -1.97 -9.38 -10.77
CA LEU A 82 -0.91 -9.85 -9.88
C LEU A 82 -0.20 -8.68 -9.19
N VAL A 83 0.02 -7.58 -9.92
CA VAL A 83 0.58 -6.35 -9.32
C VAL A 83 -0.32 -5.84 -8.21
N ALA A 84 -1.62 -5.72 -8.45
CA ALA A 84 -2.57 -5.27 -7.44
C ALA A 84 -2.58 -6.19 -6.22
N LEU A 85 -2.55 -7.50 -6.44
CA LEU A 85 -2.51 -8.49 -5.36
C LEU A 85 -1.26 -8.34 -4.50
N ILE A 86 -0.07 -8.19 -5.11
CA ILE A 86 1.20 -8.00 -4.38
C ILE A 86 1.17 -6.68 -3.61
N TYR A 87 0.82 -5.59 -4.28
CA TYR A 87 0.78 -4.24 -3.72
C TYR A 87 -0.14 -4.15 -2.49
N ASP A 88 -1.41 -4.56 -2.67
CA ASP A 88 -2.40 -4.48 -1.61
C ASP A 88 -2.09 -5.43 -0.44
N THR A 89 -1.46 -6.58 -0.71
CA THR A 89 -1.05 -7.50 0.34
C THR A 89 0.16 -6.95 1.10
N ALA A 90 1.12 -6.32 0.43
CA ALA A 90 2.26 -5.69 1.08
C ALA A 90 1.80 -4.60 2.07
N LEU A 91 0.91 -3.70 1.63
CA LEU A 91 0.36 -2.66 2.51
C LEU A 91 -0.39 -3.23 3.70
N ARG A 92 -1.20 -4.28 3.51
CA ARG A 92 -1.96 -4.93 4.60
C ARG A 92 -1.06 -5.59 5.64
N GLU A 93 0.07 -6.15 5.21
CA GLU A 93 1.02 -6.80 6.11
C GLU A 93 2.13 -5.84 6.59
N GLY A 94 1.98 -4.53 6.35
CA GLY A 94 2.88 -3.49 6.84
C GLY A 94 4.25 -3.46 6.16
N LEU A 95 4.35 -3.98 4.94
CA LEU A 95 5.57 -3.93 4.14
C LEU A 95 5.54 -2.79 3.13
N ASP A 96 6.72 -2.23 2.89
CA ASP A 96 6.94 -1.33 1.76
C ASP A 96 6.73 -2.09 0.43
N PRO A 97 5.86 -1.60 -0.48
CA PRO A 97 5.61 -2.28 -1.75
C PRO A 97 6.86 -2.49 -2.60
N ASP A 98 7.80 -1.53 -2.65
CA ASP A 98 9.05 -1.71 -3.39
C ASP A 98 9.88 -2.88 -2.86
N LEU A 99 9.95 -3.04 -1.53
CA LEU A 99 10.59 -4.19 -0.91
C LEU A 99 9.87 -5.50 -1.27
N ALA A 100 8.54 -5.52 -1.18
CA ALA A 100 7.72 -6.68 -1.50
C ALA A 100 7.94 -7.14 -2.95
N PHE A 101 7.92 -6.23 -3.93
CA PHE A 101 8.16 -6.56 -5.33
C PHE A 101 9.58 -7.10 -5.56
N ARG A 102 10.60 -6.52 -4.94
CA ARG A 102 11.99 -7.02 -5.02
C ARG A 102 12.14 -8.40 -4.41
N LEU A 103 11.47 -8.66 -3.27
CA LEU A 103 11.43 -9.98 -2.66
C LEU A 103 10.84 -11.02 -3.63
N ILE A 104 9.64 -10.76 -4.16
CA ILE A 104 8.96 -11.68 -5.07
C ILE A 104 9.74 -11.90 -6.36
N LYS A 105 10.42 -10.86 -6.87
CA LYS A 105 11.34 -10.98 -8.01
C LYS A 105 12.46 -11.97 -7.74
N VAL A 106 13.08 -11.92 -6.57
CA VAL A 106 14.18 -12.81 -6.19
C VAL A 106 13.70 -14.23 -5.88
N GLU A 107 12.54 -14.36 -5.20
CA GLU A 107 12.03 -15.65 -4.76
C GLU A 107 11.47 -16.51 -5.89
N SER A 108 10.71 -15.94 -6.79
CA SER A 108 9.97 -16.71 -7.79
C SER A 108 9.99 -16.14 -9.21
N ASP A 109 10.59 -14.96 -9.39
CA ASP A 109 10.44 -14.19 -10.64
C ASP A 109 8.95 -14.01 -11.02
N PHE A 110 8.11 -13.72 -10.03
CA PHE A 110 6.66 -13.58 -10.13
C PHE A 110 5.92 -14.86 -10.61
N ASN A 111 6.54 -16.03 -10.53
CA ASN A 111 5.90 -17.29 -10.88
C ASN A 111 5.09 -17.85 -9.69
N PRO A 112 3.74 -17.87 -9.73
CA PRO A 112 2.92 -18.38 -8.63
C PRO A 112 3.00 -19.90 -8.46
N ARG A 113 3.58 -20.62 -9.44
CA ARG A 113 3.75 -22.08 -9.41
C ARG A 113 5.20 -22.49 -9.10
N ALA A 114 6.07 -21.55 -8.73
CA ALA A 114 7.45 -21.86 -8.41
C ALA A 114 7.52 -22.84 -7.24
N THR A 115 8.43 -23.81 -7.35
CA THR A 115 8.75 -24.77 -6.28
C THR A 115 10.26 -24.97 -6.26
N SER A 116 10.87 -24.83 -5.07
CA SER A 116 12.31 -25.03 -4.89
C SER A 116 12.63 -26.48 -4.49
N SER A 117 13.91 -26.85 -4.56
CA SER A 117 14.42 -28.14 -4.03
C SER A 117 14.20 -28.28 -2.52
N ALA A 118 14.11 -27.17 -1.79
CA ALA A 118 13.80 -27.13 -0.36
C ALA A 118 12.28 -27.16 -0.06
N GLN A 119 11.45 -27.47 -1.06
CA GLN A 119 9.99 -27.52 -0.97
C GLN A 119 9.34 -26.18 -0.54
N ALA A 120 10.00 -25.08 -0.82
CA ALA A 120 9.38 -23.76 -0.75
C ALA A 120 8.51 -23.55 -2.00
N ILE A 121 7.33 -22.98 -1.86
CA ILE A 121 6.33 -22.86 -2.94
C ILE A 121 5.78 -21.45 -3.08
N GLY A 122 5.33 -21.16 -4.30
CA GLY A 122 4.58 -19.96 -4.64
C GLY A 122 5.44 -18.71 -4.79
N LEU A 123 4.75 -17.59 -4.89
CA LEU A 123 5.34 -16.27 -5.14
C LEU A 123 6.42 -15.89 -4.12
N ALA A 124 6.13 -16.07 -2.84
CA ALA A 124 7.01 -15.72 -1.73
C ALA A 124 7.87 -16.89 -1.23
N GLN A 125 7.91 -18.04 -1.96
CA GLN A 125 8.70 -19.22 -1.65
C GLN A 125 8.59 -19.65 -0.17
N VAL A 126 7.35 -19.78 0.32
CA VAL A 126 7.08 -20.17 1.71
C VAL A 126 7.12 -21.68 1.87
N GLN A 127 7.83 -22.18 2.88
CA GLN A 127 7.81 -23.58 3.26
C GLN A 127 6.56 -23.92 4.08
N LEU A 128 6.02 -25.13 3.93
CA LEU A 128 4.82 -25.54 4.65
C LEU A 128 4.99 -25.47 6.17
N ARG A 129 6.20 -25.77 6.70
CA ARG A 129 6.51 -25.65 8.15
C ARG A 129 6.37 -24.20 8.64
N THR A 130 6.83 -23.23 7.84
CA THR A 130 6.71 -21.80 8.15
C THR A 130 5.24 -21.39 8.09
N ALA A 131 4.51 -21.81 7.05
CA ALA A 131 3.10 -21.51 6.91
C ALA A 131 2.25 -22.03 8.07
N ARG A 132 2.56 -23.22 8.61
CA ARG A 132 1.85 -23.81 9.74
C ARG A 132 2.03 -23.03 11.05
N PHE A 133 3.07 -22.24 11.18
CA PHE A 133 3.23 -21.33 12.31
C PHE A 133 2.16 -20.24 12.31
N TYR A 134 1.79 -19.74 11.12
CA TYR A 134 0.77 -18.68 10.94
C TYR A 134 -0.64 -19.24 10.81
N GLU A 135 -0.80 -20.39 10.21
CA GLU A 135 -2.09 -21.03 9.97
C GLU A 135 -1.96 -22.54 10.25
N PRO A 136 -2.14 -22.96 11.54
CA PRO A 136 -2.13 -24.37 11.90
C PRO A 136 -3.15 -25.16 11.06
N GLY A 137 -2.72 -26.27 10.45
CA GLY A 137 -3.57 -27.07 9.58
C GLY A 137 -3.61 -26.65 8.10
N ILE A 138 -2.88 -25.59 7.71
CA ILE A 138 -2.75 -25.22 6.30
C ILE A 138 -2.22 -26.38 5.46
N THR A 139 -2.85 -26.59 4.31
CA THR A 139 -2.45 -27.59 3.32
C THR A 139 -1.56 -26.99 2.25
N LEU A 140 -0.80 -27.82 1.51
CA LEU A 140 -0.03 -27.38 0.35
C LEU A 140 -0.92 -26.69 -0.69
N LYS A 141 -2.11 -27.25 -0.95
CA LYS A 141 -3.08 -26.66 -1.89
C LYS A 141 -3.45 -25.23 -1.50
N ARG A 142 -3.71 -24.98 -0.21
CA ARG A 142 -4.05 -23.66 0.29
C ARG A 142 -2.84 -22.71 0.27
N LEU A 143 -1.66 -23.22 0.60
CA LEU A 143 -0.43 -22.42 0.53
C LEU A 143 -0.02 -22.08 -0.91
N SER A 144 -0.46 -22.88 -1.90
CA SER A 144 -0.25 -22.59 -3.33
C SER A 144 -1.17 -21.50 -3.88
N ASP A 145 -2.21 -21.09 -3.13
CA ASP A 145 -3.03 -19.95 -3.50
C ASP A 145 -2.20 -18.66 -3.38
N PRO A 146 -2.11 -17.84 -4.45
CA PRO A 146 -1.25 -16.65 -4.48
C PRO A 146 -1.50 -15.66 -3.33
N ALA A 147 -2.77 -15.39 -3.01
CA ALA A 147 -3.12 -14.45 -1.94
C ALA A 147 -2.69 -14.96 -0.56
N THR A 148 -2.93 -16.25 -0.29
CA THR A 148 -2.51 -16.92 0.95
C THR A 148 -0.98 -16.97 1.07
N ASN A 149 -0.30 -17.26 -0.03
CA ASN A 149 1.15 -17.37 -0.09
C ASN A 149 1.83 -16.01 0.20
N LEU A 150 1.39 -14.95 -0.48
CA LEU A 150 1.89 -13.60 -0.26
C LEU A 150 1.63 -13.13 1.17
N ARG A 151 0.41 -13.31 1.67
CA ARG A 151 0.04 -12.91 3.03
C ARG A 151 0.98 -13.55 4.07
N ILE A 152 1.20 -14.85 3.98
CA ILE A 152 2.06 -15.56 4.93
C ILE A 152 3.51 -15.16 4.75
N GLY A 153 4.01 -15.05 3.51
CA GLY A 153 5.39 -14.67 3.24
C GLY A 153 5.71 -13.25 3.72
N PHE A 154 4.83 -12.30 3.48
CA PHE A 154 5.01 -10.91 3.91
C PHE A 154 4.93 -10.76 5.42
N ARG A 155 3.98 -11.43 6.06
CA ARG A 155 3.89 -11.46 7.52
C ARG A 155 5.14 -12.07 8.15
N TYR A 156 5.67 -13.15 7.56
CA TYR A 156 6.92 -13.75 8.01
C TYR A 156 8.09 -12.78 7.90
N LEU A 157 8.22 -12.05 6.78
CA LEU A 157 9.28 -11.04 6.65
C LEU A 157 9.08 -9.91 7.67
N HIS A 158 7.85 -9.43 7.86
CA HIS A 158 7.54 -8.40 8.86
C HIS A 158 7.98 -8.83 10.27
N ASP A 159 7.63 -10.05 10.69
CA ASP A 159 8.00 -10.58 12.01
C ASP A 159 9.52 -10.73 12.17
N LEU A 160 10.21 -11.10 11.09
CA LEU A 160 11.67 -11.12 11.09
C LEU A 160 12.27 -9.71 11.19
N MET A 161 11.69 -8.72 10.55
CA MET A 161 12.12 -7.32 10.71
C MET A 161 11.98 -6.85 12.16
N GLU A 162 10.89 -7.20 12.84
CA GLU A 162 10.73 -6.91 14.26
C GLU A 162 11.76 -7.68 15.11
N THR A 163 11.97 -8.98 14.83
CA THR A 163 12.92 -9.85 15.54
C THR A 163 14.35 -9.32 15.47
N TYR A 164 14.75 -8.80 14.31
CA TYR A 164 16.10 -8.24 14.07
C TYR A 164 16.15 -6.71 14.22
N GLN A 165 15.26 -6.11 15.02
CA GLN A 165 15.27 -4.69 15.40
C GLN A 165 15.34 -3.75 14.17
N ARG A 166 14.59 -4.10 13.13
CA ARG A 166 14.54 -3.39 11.85
C ARG A 166 15.84 -3.45 11.02
N ASP A 167 16.79 -4.31 11.39
CA ASP A 167 17.89 -4.65 10.47
C ASP A 167 17.34 -5.48 9.31
N LEU A 168 16.98 -4.78 8.24
CA LEU A 168 16.39 -5.39 7.04
C LEU A 168 17.34 -6.41 6.39
N ARG A 169 18.64 -6.20 6.47
CA ARG A 169 19.62 -7.13 5.93
C ARG A 169 19.59 -8.46 6.68
N LEU A 170 19.62 -8.43 8.01
CA LEU A 170 19.52 -9.64 8.84
C LEU A 170 18.15 -10.31 8.69
N ALA A 171 17.05 -9.55 8.63
CA ALA A 171 15.72 -10.07 8.40
C ALA A 171 15.62 -10.84 7.07
N LEU A 172 16.16 -10.29 5.99
CA LEU A 172 16.21 -10.95 4.68
C LEU A 172 17.09 -12.21 4.70
N LEU A 173 18.24 -12.19 5.37
CA LEU A 173 19.07 -13.37 5.54
C LEU A 173 18.33 -14.45 6.33
N ALA A 174 17.59 -14.08 7.38
CA ALA A 174 16.77 -15.00 8.16
C ALA A 174 15.58 -15.55 7.37
N TYR A 175 14.97 -14.73 6.49
CA TYR A 175 13.95 -15.19 5.58
C TYR A 175 14.47 -16.32 4.68
N ASN A 176 15.64 -16.13 4.08
CA ASN A 176 16.24 -17.08 3.15
C ASN A 176 16.85 -18.32 3.83
N ARG A 177 17.60 -18.15 4.92
CA ARG A 177 18.38 -19.23 5.58
C ARG A 177 17.69 -19.84 6.80
N GLY A 178 16.62 -19.21 7.28
CA GLY A 178 16.01 -19.47 8.58
C GLY A 178 16.71 -18.75 9.72
N PRO A 179 15.94 -18.25 10.72
CA PRO A 179 16.47 -17.46 11.84
C PRO A 179 17.45 -18.25 12.72
N ALA A 180 17.21 -19.54 12.92
CA ALA A 180 18.12 -20.39 13.71
C ALA A 180 19.54 -20.42 13.12
N LYS A 181 19.67 -20.51 11.79
CA LYS A 181 20.98 -20.52 11.13
C LYS A 181 21.68 -19.16 11.20
N VAL A 182 20.92 -18.07 11.01
CA VAL A 182 21.48 -16.72 11.14
C VAL A 182 21.97 -16.48 12.56
N ASN A 183 21.18 -16.82 13.58
CA ASN A 183 21.56 -16.66 14.97
C ASN A 183 22.77 -17.52 15.38
N GLN A 184 22.86 -18.74 14.83
CA GLN A 184 24.03 -19.60 15.04
C GLN A 184 25.31 -18.95 14.52
N LEU A 185 25.28 -18.40 13.31
CA LEU A 185 26.45 -17.74 12.69
C LEU A 185 26.85 -16.49 13.47
N LEU A 186 25.90 -15.64 13.81
CA LEU A 186 26.15 -14.43 14.59
C LEU A 186 26.73 -14.77 15.98
N GLY A 187 26.20 -15.79 16.64
CA GLY A 187 26.74 -16.26 17.94
C GLY A 187 28.14 -16.86 17.85
N GLY A 188 28.53 -17.37 16.69
CA GLY A 188 29.89 -17.82 16.37
C GLY A 188 30.83 -16.71 15.90
N GLY A 189 30.38 -15.47 15.79
CA GLY A 189 31.15 -14.35 15.23
C GLY A 189 31.33 -14.42 13.72
N GLU A 190 30.53 -15.23 13.02
CA GLU A 190 30.57 -15.41 11.58
C GLU A 190 29.55 -14.48 10.89
N GLU A 191 29.94 -13.98 9.70
CA GLU A 191 29.05 -13.16 8.84
C GLU A 191 28.01 -14.06 8.16
N PRO A 192 26.68 -13.85 8.40
CA PRO A 192 25.65 -14.70 7.83
C PRO A 192 25.34 -14.43 6.35
N GLY A 193 26.06 -13.50 5.70
CA GLY A 193 25.84 -13.09 4.31
C GLY A 193 26.02 -14.23 3.30
N ASN A 194 25.17 -14.27 2.28
CA ASN A 194 25.23 -15.21 1.16
C ASN A 194 24.83 -14.55 -0.18
N GLY A 195 24.83 -13.22 -0.23
CA GLY A 195 24.42 -12.47 -1.41
C GLY A 195 22.91 -12.25 -1.57
N TYR A 196 22.05 -13.02 -0.87
CA TYR A 196 20.60 -12.93 -1.00
C TYR A 196 20.07 -11.54 -0.61
N ALA A 197 20.43 -11.05 0.57
CA ALA A 197 19.97 -9.72 1.00
C ALA A 197 20.39 -8.63 0.02
N SER A 198 21.59 -8.69 -0.52
CA SER A 198 22.06 -7.76 -1.55
C SER A 198 21.23 -7.86 -2.82
N SER A 199 20.83 -9.06 -3.24
CA SER A 199 19.96 -9.25 -4.41
C SER A 199 18.59 -8.60 -4.23
N VAL A 200 17.98 -8.71 -3.04
CA VAL A 200 16.69 -8.08 -2.74
C VAL A 200 16.82 -6.57 -2.55
N LEU A 201 17.89 -6.10 -1.92
CA LEU A 201 18.09 -4.68 -1.63
C LEU A 201 18.59 -3.87 -2.84
N SER A 202 19.20 -4.52 -3.82
CA SER A 202 19.61 -3.83 -5.04
C SER A 202 18.39 -3.28 -5.77
N PRO A 203 18.44 -2.02 -6.25
CA PRO A 203 17.40 -1.50 -7.13
C PRO A 203 17.27 -2.43 -8.32
N SER A 204 16.06 -2.84 -8.69
CA SER A 204 15.86 -3.62 -9.90
C SER A 204 16.40 -2.78 -11.06
N ALA A 205 17.47 -3.24 -11.69
CA ALA A 205 17.99 -2.60 -12.88
C ALA A 205 16.85 -2.62 -13.92
N SER A 206 16.21 -1.47 -14.15
CA SER A 206 15.36 -1.31 -15.31
C SER A 206 16.26 -1.63 -16.50
N ARG A 207 16.01 -2.72 -17.20
CA ARG A 207 16.67 -2.94 -18.50
C ARG A 207 16.26 -1.77 -19.38
N ARG A 208 17.15 -0.77 -19.46
CA ARG A 208 17.10 0.19 -20.57
C ARG A 208 17.38 -0.63 -21.83
N ARG A 209 16.35 -0.87 -22.59
CA ARG A 209 16.49 -1.21 -24.01
C ARG A 209 16.18 0.02 -24.82
#